data_7e3e5831519b096ebd7e1d39475d2f2e
#
_entry.id   7e3e5831519b096ebd7e1d39475d2f2e
#
_cell.length_a   1.000
_cell.length_b   1.000
_cell.length_c   1.000
_cell.angle_alpha   90.00
_cell.angle_beta   90.00
_cell.angle_gamma   90.00
#
_symmetry.space_group_name_H-M   'P 1'
#
loop_
_entity.id
_entity.type
_entity.pdbx_description
1 polymer ?
#
loop_
_entity_poly.entity_id
_entity_poly.type
_entity_poly.pdbx_seq_one_letter_code
_entity_poly.pdbx_strand_id
1 'polypeptide(L)'
;MKTTFTTGAALFLLMGCALPAAADASISDVVARQRWPWQRYVDIDYVLTCDPSERMDIALTAKDGNATLTLPAESLTGDLFHVAPGPRRIVWDPLQTEYTNNLMLTQFSVTLTPYRVPLYMIVDLTLAKGADGQIEYVREDDLRAGIWGAWAENPVTNNGTVVSSVIWTGVATNEIYQTDKLVLRRIQAGDFNMNGTVQTAVTRGFYAGVFEVTQRQWEHVMKGTPSSWFSNVTHAAARPLENRSYDDIRGATNSVPAINWPATGLDVAPGSFLAVLREKTGITDFDLPTEAQWEYACRAGTTTVYHDGDPDAGISGANAISNVWMDVLGRYAWNGGLLDNGSEPARDCTPERGTAVCGSYRPNAWGLYDTHGNVYEWCLDWYAYTLEGGNDPDGPDAPTDNKRITRGGRWSEAAQYCRPAYRYNNAYPNSRAKNIGFRLVRHLR
;
A
#
# COMPACT_ATOMS: atom_id res chain seq x y z
N MET A 1 -0.40 36.74 25.95
CA MET A 1 -0.11 35.32 26.10
C MET A 1 -0.20 34.71 24.72
N LYS A 2 0.93 34.45 24.08
CA LYS A 2 0.98 33.74 22.78
C LYS A 2 1.18 32.28 23.05
N THR A 3 0.17 31.49 22.75
CA THR A 3 0.22 30.04 22.82
C THR A 3 0.91 29.53 21.54
N THR A 4 2.11 29.06 21.69
CA THR A 4 2.87 28.40 20.62
C THR A 4 2.30 26.99 20.43
N PHE A 5 1.63 26.75 19.30
CA PHE A 5 1.35 25.42 18.81
C PHE A 5 2.63 24.91 18.12
N THR A 6 3.30 23.97 18.73
CA THR A 6 4.33 23.18 18.08
C THR A 6 3.65 22.11 17.24
N THR A 7 3.44 22.40 15.97
CA THR A 7 3.17 21.38 14.96
C THR A 7 4.47 20.59 14.75
N GLY A 8 4.49 19.35 15.22
CA GLY A 8 5.58 18.42 14.94
C GLY A 8 5.61 18.10 13.46
N ALA A 9 6.53 18.73 12.73
CA ALA A 9 6.87 18.36 11.36
C ALA A 9 7.47 16.94 11.41
N ALA A 10 6.81 15.98 10.75
CA ALA A 10 7.36 14.67 10.51
C ALA A 10 8.50 14.81 9.49
N LEU A 11 9.69 15.03 10.02
CA LEU A 11 10.93 14.93 9.28
C LEU A 11 11.01 13.49 8.75
N PHE A 12 11.28 13.29 7.45
CA PHE A 12 11.82 12.05 6.92
C PHE A 12 13.20 11.82 7.53
N LEU A 13 13.23 11.59 8.82
CA LEU A 13 14.34 10.89 9.43
C LEU A 13 14.05 9.41 9.20
N LEU A 14 14.73 8.82 8.24
CA LEU A 14 15.19 7.45 8.33
C LEU A 14 16.05 7.40 9.61
N MET A 15 15.38 7.44 10.78
CA MET A 15 16.05 7.40 12.06
C MET A 15 16.53 5.98 12.28
N GLY A 16 17.83 5.87 12.34
CA GLY A 16 18.48 4.86 13.11
C GLY A 16 19.21 3.76 12.37
N CYS A 17 18.92 3.47 11.09
CA CYS A 17 19.85 2.73 10.24
C CYS A 17 20.19 3.61 9.05
N ALA A 18 21.41 4.11 8.95
CA ALA A 18 21.92 4.63 7.71
C ALA A 18 21.71 3.53 6.66
N LEU A 19 20.76 3.76 5.71
CA LEU A 19 20.64 2.86 4.57
C LEU A 19 22.02 2.88 3.89
N PRO A 20 22.72 1.75 3.77
CA PRO A 20 24.00 1.75 3.10
C PRO A 20 23.71 2.24 1.68
N ALA A 21 24.48 3.24 1.22
CA ALA A 21 24.48 3.62 -0.19
C ALA A 21 24.66 2.33 -1.01
N ALA A 22 23.92 2.20 -2.09
CA ALA A 22 24.14 1.07 -3.00
C ALA A 22 25.61 1.11 -3.43
N ALA A 23 26.35 0.02 -3.25
CA ALA A 23 27.82 0.00 -3.44
C ALA A 23 28.27 0.47 -4.83
N ASP A 24 27.37 0.41 -5.82
CA ASP A 24 27.63 0.72 -7.23
C ASP A 24 26.78 1.89 -7.78
N ALA A 25 26.04 2.60 -6.93
CA ALA A 25 25.26 3.76 -7.34
C ALA A 25 25.89 5.05 -6.84
N SER A 26 25.98 6.07 -7.70
CA SER A 26 26.52 7.37 -7.36
C SER A 26 25.73 8.52 -7.98
N ILE A 27 25.80 9.68 -7.34
CA ILE A 27 25.27 10.93 -7.86
C ILE A 27 26.42 11.89 -8.09
N SER A 28 26.44 12.51 -9.26
CA SER A 28 27.38 13.56 -9.65
C SER A 28 26.65 14.79 -10.20
N ASP A 29 27.40 15.85 -10.45
CA ASP A 29 26.97 17.09 -11.11
C ASP A 29 25.72 17.72 -10.47
N VAL A 30 25.66 17.69 -9.13
CA VAL A 30 24.54 18.29 -8.39
C VAL A 30 24.61 19.82 -8.50
N VAL A 31 23.60 20.41 -9.13
CA VAL A 31 23.50 21.87 -9.32
C VAL A 31 22.11 22.34 -8.95
N ALA A 32 22.02 23.20 -7.92
CA ALA A 32 20.78 23.84 -7.56
C ALA A 32 20.71 25.26 -8.16
N ARG A 33 19.60 25.59 -8.82
CA ARG A 33 19.39 26.89 -9.49
C ARG A 33 17.96 27.37 -9.25
N GLN A 34 17.81 28.56 -8.73
CA GLN A 34 16.50 29.22 -8.68
C GLN A 34 16.16 29.77 -10.09
N ARG A 35 14.90 29.60 -10.49
CA ARG A 35 14.38 30.11 -11.78
C ARG A 35 14.06 31.61 -11.73
N TRP A 36 14.62 32.35 -10.77
CA TRP A 36 14.46 33.80 -10.63
C TRP A 36 14.95 34.57 -11.87
N PRO A 37 14.31 35.68 -12.27
CA PRO A 37 13.17 36.35 -11.65
C PRO A 37 11.78 35.81 -12.06
N TRP A 38 11.73 34.84 -12.95
CA TRP A 38 10.50 34.45 -13.64
C TRP A 38 9.61 33.49 -12.82
N GLN A 39 10.23 32.68 -12.01
CA GLN A 39 9.51 31.68 -11.19
C GLN A 39 10.23 31.48 -9.85
N ARG A 40 9.44 31.07 -8.83
CA ARG A 40 9.95 30.79 -7.48
C ARG A 40 10.68 29.46 -7.32
N TYR A 41 10.47 28.53 -8.28
CA TYR A 41 11.00 27.18 -8.18
C TYR A 41 12.53 27.12 -8.17
N VAL A 42 13.06 26.11 -7.47
CA VAL A 42 14.48 25.77 -7.49
C VAL A 42 14.65 24.44 -8.21
N ASP A 43 15.37 24.43 -9.32
CA ASP A 43 15.77 23.22 -10.00
C ASP A 43 17.03 22.66 -9.34
N ILE A 44 17.02 21.37 -9.05
CA ILE A 44 18.15 20.60 -8.55
C ILE A 44 18.45 19.53 -9.60
N ASP A 45 19.41 19.86 -10.46
CA ASP A 45 19.89 18.95 -11.51
C ASP A 45 20.96 18.03 -10.95
N TYR A 46 20.99 16.77 -11.41
CA TYR A 46 22.00 15.80 -11.03
C TYR A 46 22.13 14.69 -12.07
N VAL A 47 23.20 13.92 -11.99
CA VAL A 47 23.41 12.71 -12.79
C VAL A 47 23.43 11.49 -11.86
N LEU A 48 22.50 10.57 -12.08
CA LEU A 48 22.48 9.27 -11.39
C LEU A 48 23.25 8.25 -12.24
N THR A 49 24.22 7.58 -11.63
CA THR A 49 24.92 6.43 -12.19
C THR A 49 24.60 5.19 -11.39
N CYS A 50 24.03 4.18 -12.03
CA CYS A 50 23.75 2.85 -11.48
C CYS A 50 23.57 1.88 -12.64
N ASP A 51 23.33 0.59 -12.37
CA ASP A 51 22.99 -0.38 -13.41
C ASP A 51 21.77 0.09 -14.23
N PRO A 52 21.77 -0.02 -15.56
CA PRO A 52 20.65 0.42 -16.40
C PRO A 52 19.30 -0.23 -16.09
N SER A 53 19.33 -1.44 -15.53
CA SER A 53 18.12 -2.16 -15.10
C SER A 53 17.61 -1.71 -13.73
N GLU A 54 18.43 -1.02 -12.94
CA GLU A 54 18.07 -0.57 -11.59
C GLU A 54 17.27 0.72 -11.60
N ARG A 55 16.55 0.91 -10.51
CA ARG A 55 15.84 2.14 -10.16
C ARG A 55 16.17 2.50 -8.73
N MET A 56 16.51 3.77 -8.52
CA MET A 56 16.89 4.28 -7.21
C MET A 56 15.86 5.28 -6.70
N ASP A 57 15.69 5.32 -5.40
CA ASP A 57 15.08 6.47 -4.76
C ASP A 57 16.21 7.41 -4.30
N ILE A 58 15.92 8.72 -4.28
CA ILE A 58 16.91 9.75 -4.00
C ILE A 58 16.54 10.44 -2.69
N ALA A 59 17.37 10.28 -1.68
CA ALA A 59 17.27 11.09 -0.47
C ALA A 59 17.91 12.46 -0.70
N LEU A 60 17.21 13.52 -0.28
CA LEU A 60 17.66 14.88 -0.38
C LEU A 60 17.83 15.48 1.02
N THR A 61 18.99 16.07 1.27
CA THR A 61 19.25 16.92 2.44
C THR A 61 19.68 18.28 1.97
N ALA A 62 19.02 19.35 2.45
CA ALA A 62 19.38 20.73 2.14
C ALA A 62 19.93 21.45 3.36
N LYS A 63 20.84 22.39 3.13
CA LYS A 63 21.44 23.25 4.16
C LYS A 63 21.59 24.69 3.67
N ASP A 64 21.59 25.63 4.61
CA ASP A 64 22.13 26.97 4.42
C ASP A 64 23.28 27.17 5.40
N GLY A 65 24.50 27.12 4.91
CA GLY A 65 25.71 27.00 5.74
C GLY A 65 25.67 25.73 6.58
N ASN A 66 25.66 25.88 7.91
CA ASN A 66 25.58 24.76 8.85
C ASN A 66 24.14 24.41 9.29
N ALA A 67 23.17 25.22 8.95
CA ALA A 67 21.78 24.99 9.31
C ALA A 67 21.12 24.00 8.33
N THR A 68 20.57 22.91 8.86
CA THR A 68 19.76 21.99 8.06
C THR A 68 18.40 22.62 7.78
N LEU A 69 17.99 22.59 6.51
CA LEU A 69 16.68 23.09 6.06
C LEU A 69 15.67 21.95 6.04
N THR A 70 14.47 22.22 6.50
CA THR A 70 13.34 21.29 6.38
C THR A 70 12.63 21.52 5.06
N LEU A 71 12.70 20.53 4.16
CA LEU A 71 11.96 20.54 2.90
C LEU A 71 10.88 19.45 2.96
N PRO A 72 9.60 19.80 3.23
CA PRO A 72 8.51 18.85 3.24
C PRO A 72 8.39 18.12 1.89
N ALA A 73 7.97 16.87 1.92
CA ALA A 73 7.90 16.04 0.70
C ALA A 73 6.97 16.65 -0.36
N GLU A 74 5.89 17.29 0.06
CA GLU A 74 4.95 18.03 -0.80
C GLU A 74 5.55 19.22 -1.51
N SER A 75 6.67 19.75 -1.00
CA SER A 75 7.42 20.84 -1.64
C SER A 75 8.34 20.37 -2.76
N LEU A 76 8.52 19.07 -2.91
CA LEU A 76 9.45 18.43 -3.86
C LEU A 76 8.68 17.66 -4.93
N THR A 77 9.09 17.84 -6.19
CA THR A 77 8.54 17.10 -7.33
C THR A 77 9.67 16.67 -8.27
N GLY A 78 9.37 15.81 -9.26
CA GLY A 78 10.35 15.33 -10.24
C GLY A 78 11.03 14.01 -9.85
N ASP A 79 12.29 13.85 -10.24
CA ASP A 79 13.02 12.58 -10.17
C ASP A 79 13.55 12.27 -8.76
N LEU A 80 12.64 11.91 -7.85
CA LEU A 80 12.95 11.51 -6.47
C LEU A 80 12.76 10.01 -6.24
N PHE A 81 11.81 9.38 -6.94
CA PHE A 81 11.42 8.00 -6.70
C PHE A 81 11.48 7.19 -7.99
N HIS A 82 11.94 5.94 -7.88
CA HIS A 82 12.03 5.00 -9.01
C HIS A 82 12.83 5.57 -10.20
N VAL A 83 13.91 6.25 -9.90
CA VAL A 83 14.68 7.03 -10.85
C VAL A 83 15.61 6.11 -11.66
N ALA A 84 15.54 6.21 -12.98
CA ALA A 84 16.48 5.54 -13.90
C ALA A 84 17.83 6.29 -13.94
N PRO A 85 18.94 5.61 -14.28
CA PRO A 85 20.23 6.29 -14.47
C PRO A 85 20.17 7.38 -15.55
N GLY A 86 21.09 8.34 -15.49
CA GLY A 86 21.24 9.47 -16.41
C GLY A 86 20.96 10.82 -15.76
N PRO A 87 20.90 11.90 -16.57
CA PRO A 87 20.57 13.25 -16.12
C PRO A 87 19.14 13.33 -15.58
N ARG A 88 18.96 13.94 -14.40
CA ARG A 88 17.71 13.97 -13.65
C ARG A 88 17.49 15.34 -13.03
N ARG A 89 16.24 15.62 -12.65
CA ARG A 89 15.86 16.88 -12.01
C ARG A 89 14.84 16.70 -10.91
N ILE A 90 15.12 17.29 -9.77
CA ILE A 90 14.17 17.54 -8.70
C ILE A 90 13.78 19.02 -8.75
N VAL A 91 12.52 19.34 -8.49
CA VAL A 91 12.03 20.72 -8.39
C VAL A 91 11.53 20.96 -6.99
N TRP A 92 12.07 21.96 -6.32
CA TRP A 92 11.60 22.42 -5.02
C TRP A 92 10.73 23.67 -5.19
N ASP A 93 9.53 23.64 -4.54
CA ASP A 93 8.64 24.78 -4.41
C ASP A 93 8.76 25.42 -3.00
N PRO A 94 9.47 26.54 -2.84
CA PRO A 94 9.65 27.18 -1.54
C PRO A 94 8.35 27.65 -0.89
N LEU A 95 7.26 27.88 -1.64
CA LEU A 95 5.98 28.29 -1.06
C LEU A 95 5.30 27.20 -0.22
N GLN A 96 5.71 25.96 -0.40
CA GLN A 96 5.23 24.82 0.40
C GLN A 96 6.08 24.64 1.68
N THR A 97 6.91 25.61 2.03
CA THR A 97 7.84 25.58 3.17
C THR A 97 7.77 26.87 3.97
N GLU A 98 8.47 26.92 5.11
CA GLU A 98 8.64 28.16 5.91
C GLU A 98 9.53 29.23 5.22
N TYR A 99 10.21 28.89 4.12
CA TYR A 99 11.15 29.77 3.41
C TYR A 99 10.48 30.67 2.37
N THR A 100 9.24 31.09 2.59
CA THR A 100 8.38 31.74 1.59
C THR A 100 8.61 33.24 1.40
N ASN A 101 9.16 33.97 2.38
CA ASN A 101 9.13 35.42 2.39
C ASN A 101 10.52 36.04 2.33
N ASN A 102 11.03 36.28 1.11
CA ASN A 102 12.28 37.02 0.88
C ASN A 102 13.51 36.55 1.69
N LEU A 103 13.47 35.30 2.17
CA LEU A 103 14.60 34.70 2.83
C LEU A 103 15.67 34.38 1.78
N MET A 104 16.81 35.08 1.87
CA MET A 104 17.95 34.78 1.00
C MET A 104 18.79 33.69 1.63
N LEU A 105 18.80 32.52 1.02
CA LEU A 105 19.70 31.42 1.39
C LEU A 105 21.06 31.68 0.73
N THR A 106 21.99 32.22 1.50
CA THR A 106 23.28 32.69 0.96
C THR A 106 24.30 31.59 0.77
N GLN A 107 24.12 30.47 1.46
CA GLN A 107 25.04 29.30 1.41
C GLN A 107 24.25 28.01 1.18
N PHE A 108 23.22 28.11 0.31
CA PHE A 108 22.36 26.97 0.00
C PHE A 108 23.15 25.84 -0.66
N SER A 109 22.99 24.66 -0.11
CA SER A 109 23.60 23.43 -0.65
C SER A 109 22.64 22.26 -0.48
N VAL A 110 22.73 21.32 -1.40
CA VAL A 110 21.97 20.06 -1.36
C VAL A 110 22.94 18.88 -1.45
N THR A 111 22.62 17.85 -0.69
CA THR A 111 23.27 16.54 -0.79
C THR A 111 22.20 15.55 -1.23
N LEU A 112 22.48 14.82 -2.30
CA LEU A 112 21.63 13.77 -2.82
C LEU A 112 22.32 12.43 -2.59
N THR A 113 21.57 11.46 -2.07
CA THR A 113 22.08 10.10 -1.81
C THR A 113 21.16 9.10 -2.51
N PRO A 114 21.67 8.28 -3.46
CA PRO A 114 20.89 7.23 -4.07
C PRO A 114 20.80 6.03 -3.12
N TYR A 115 19.63 5.39 -3.07
CA TYR A 115 19.46 4.16 -2.29
C TYR A 115 18.50 3.19 -2.98
N ARG A 116 18.79 1.90 -2.86
CA ARG A 116 17.87 0.84 -3.26
C ARG A 116 16.77 0.74 -2.23
N VAL A 117 15.52 0.91 -2.67
CA VAL A 117 14.38 0.76 -1.78
C VAL A 117 14.22 -0.70 -1.40
N PRO A 118 14.09 -1.01 -0.11
CA PRO A 118 13.84 -2.36 0.33
C PRO A 118 12.60 -2.96 -0.33
N LEU A 119 12.70 -4.23 -0.70
CA LEU A 119 11.62 -4.93 -1.39
C LEU A 119 10.43 -5.18 -0.45
N TYR A 120 10.71 -5.48 0.81
CA TYR A 120 9.69 -5.62 1.84
C TYR A 120 10.04 -4.79 3.08
N MET A 121 8.98 -4.38 3.78
CA MET A 121 9.03 -3.81 5.12
C MET A 121 8.27 -4.75 6.06
N ILE A 122 8.88 -5.04 7.20
CA ILE A 122 8.28 -5.85 8.25
C ILE A 122 8.12 -4.97 9.47
N VAL A 123 6.94 -5.01 10.09
CA VAL A 123 6.67 -4.30 11.34
C VAL A 123 6.23 -5.31 12.39
N ASP A 124 7.04 -5.48 13.43
CA ASP A 124 6.71 -6.35 14.56
C ASP A 124 5.75 -5.61 15.50
N LEU A 125 4.51 -6.10 15.56
CA LEU A 125 3.44 -5.53 16.36
C LEU A 125 3.52 -5.92 17.83
N THR A 126 4.39 -6.83 18.22
CA THR A 126 4.62 -7.22 19.60
C THR A 126 5.57 -6.27 20.32
N LEU A 127 6.41 -5.58 19.57
CA LEU A 127 7.43 -4.68 20.08
C LEU A 127 6.90 -3.27 20.33
N ALA A 128 7.57 -2.57 21.24
CA ALA A 128 7.29 -1.18 21.53
C ALA A 128 7.86 -0.25 20.42
N LYS A 129 7.28 0.94 20.29
CA LYS A 129 7.74 1.97 19.38
C LYS A 129 9.24 2.26 19.56
N GLY A 130 9.99 2.14 18.47
CA GLY A 130 11.41 2.40 18.41
C GLY A 130 12.30 1.32 19.05
N ALA A 131 11.72 0.19 19.45
CA ALA A 131 12.49 -0.97 19.88
C ALA A 131 13.31 -1.54 18.72
N ASP A 132 14.48 -2.08 19.03
CA ASP A 132 15.30 -2.78 18.04
C ASP A 132 14.54 -3.96 17.43
N GLY A 133 14.57 -4.09 16.10
CA GLY A 133 13.80 -5.09 15.38
C GLY A 133 12.30 -4.80 15.21
N GLN A 134 11.77 -3.66 15.71
CA GLN A 134 10.36 -3.30 15.47
C GLN A 134 10.08 -3.10 13.98
N ILE A 135 11.01 -2.49 13.25
CA ILE A 135 10.91 -2.28 11.81
C ILE A 135 12.13 -2.88 11.16
N GLU A 136 11.92 -3.86 10.30
CA GLU A 136 12.95 -4.54 9.53
C GLU A 136 12.69 -4.35 8.04
N TYR A 137 13.75 -4.37 7.26
CA TYR A 137 13.67 -4.23 5.81
C TYR A 137 14.34 -5.41 5.12
N VAL A 138 13.68 -5.95 4.11
CA VAL A 138 14.17 -7.06 3.30
C VAL A 138 14.53 -6.53 1.92
N ARG A 139 15.79 -6.69 1.53
CA ARG A 139 16.28 -6.34 0.20
C ARG A 139 16.18 -7.51 -0.74
N GLU A 140 16.18 -7.21 -2.02
CA GLU A 140 16.17 -8.25 -3.05
C GLU A 140 17.40 -9.16 -2.97
N ASP A 141 18.58 -8.57 -2.75
CA ASP A 141 19.83 -9.32 -2.61
C ASP A 141 19.80 -10.27 -1.41
N ASP A 142 19.24 -9.84 -0.29
CA ASP A 142 19.09 -10.66 0.90
C ASP A 142 18.14 -11.85 0.67
N LEU A 143 17.07 -11.64 -0.12
CA LEU A 143 16.16 -12.71 -0.54
C LEU A 143 16.87 -13.71 -1.46
N ARG A 144 17.56 -13.22 -2.49
CA ARG A 144 18.32 -14.07 -3.43
C ARG A 144 19.42 -14.86 -2.74
N ALA A 145 20.01 -14.31 -1.69
CA ALA A 145 20.97 -15.01 -0.83
C ALA A 145 20.33 -16.02 0.13
N GLY A 146 18.99 -16.10 0.18
CA GLY A 146 18.24 -17.02 1.05
C GLY A 146 18.26 -16.65 2.54
N ILE A 147 18.67 -15.43 2.89
CA ILE A 147 18.75 -14.96 4.30
C ILE A 147 17.36 -14.98 4.96
N TRP A 148 16.31 -14.71 4.16
CA TRP A 148 14.91 -14.70 4.62
C TRP A 148 14.16 -15.99 4.31
N GLY A 149 14.86 -17.06 3.87
CA GLY A 149 14.27 -18.34 3.50
C GLY A 149 13.84 -18.41 2.03
N ALA A 150 12.76 -19.13 1.74
CA ALA A 150 12.37 -19.44 0.37
C ALA A 150 11.89 -18.21 -0.40
N TRP A 151 12.34 -18.07 -1.63
CA TRP A 151 11.94 -17.06 -2.59
C TRP A 151 11.73 -17.69 -3.97
N ALA A 152 11.08 -16.95 -4.87
CA ALA A 152 10.91 -17.35 -6.26
C ALA A 152 10.88 -16.13 -7.18
N GLU A 153 11.17 -16.36 -8.46
CA GLU A 153 10.75 -15.44 -9.52
C GLU A 153 9.36 -15.86 -9.98
N ASN A 154 8.47 -14.89 -10.09
CA ASN A 154 7.09 -15.14 -10.52
C ASN A 154 6.81 -14.38 -11.84
N PRO A 155 7.29 -14.91 -13.00
CA PRO A 155 7.05 -14.27 -14.27
C PRO A 155 5.59 -14.39 -14.69
N VAL A 156 5.01 -13.28 -15.11
CA VAL A 156 3.70 -13.24 -15.74
C VAL A 156 3.86 -12.63 -17.13
N THR A 157 3.32 -13.25 -18.13
CA THR A 157 3.34 -12.71 -19.50
C THR A 157 2.10 -11.85 -19.72
N ASN A 158 2.30 -10.57 -19.99
CA ASN A 158 1.26 -9.62 -20.31
C ASN A 158 1.51 -9.03 -21.71
N ASN A 159 0.60 -9.26 -22.65
CA ASN A 159 0.70 -8.78 -24.03
C ASN A 159 2.09 -9.04 -24.68
N GLY A 160 2.68 -10.21 -24.42
CA GLY A 160 4.00 -10.59 -24.94
C GLY A 160 5.20 -10.07 -24.14
N THR A 161 4.96 -9.25 -23.10
CA THR A 161 6.01 -8.78 -22.20
C THR A 161 6.01 -9.60 -20.92
N VAL A 162 7.17 -10.12 -20.53
CA VAL A 162 7.31 -10.81 -19.25
C VAL A 162 7.48 -9.77 -18.14
N VAL A 163 6.53 -9.77 -17.21
CA VAL A 163 6.63 -9.01 -15.95
C VAL A 163 7.11 -9.99 -14.89
N SER A 164 8.32 -9.82 -14.42
CA SER A 164 8.91 -10.68 -13.39
C SER A 164 9.21 -9.88 -12.14
N SER A 165 9.05 -10.51 -11.00
CA SER A 165 9.40 -9.93 -9.71
C SER A 165 9.93 -11.02 -8.79
N VAL A 166 10.96 -10.70 -8.03
CA VAL A 166 11.36 -11.55 -6.91
C VAL A 166 10.30 -11.46 -5.84
N ILE A 167 9.76 -12.59 -5.44
CA ILE A 167 8.78 -12.71 -4.37
C ILE A 167 9.33 -13.56 -3.23
N TRP A 168 8.99 -13.19 -2.02
CA TRP A 168 9.35 -13.93 -0.82
C TRP A 168 8.25 -14.96 -0.50
N THR A 169 8.46 -16.21 -0.91
CA THR A 169 7.48 -17.29 -0.68
C THR A 169 7.51 -17.79 0.76
N GLY A 170 8.63 -17.66 1.44
CA GLY A 170 8.77 -18.01 2.86
C GLY A 170 7.85 -17.24 3.79
N VAL A 171 7.34 -16.07 3.37
CA VAL A 171 6.43 -15.25 4.18
C VAL A 171 5.12 -15.97 4.50
N ALA A 172 4.59 -16.78 3.59
CA ALA A 172 3.34 -17.51 3.79
C ALA A 172 3.52 -18.82 4.57
N THR A 173 4.76 -19.29 4.77
CA THR A 173 5.04 -20.56 5.46
C THR A 173 5.31 -20.39 6.96
N ASN A 174 5.41 -19.17 7.44
CA ASN A 174 5.65 -18.88 8.85
C ASN A 174 4.54 -17.96 9.39
N GLU A 175 3.71 -18.51 10.25
CA GLU A 175 2.50 -17.86 10.79
C GLU A 175 2.78 -16.54 11.50
N ILE A 176 4.00 -16.28 11.97
CA ILE A 176 4.35 -14.99 12.60
C ILE A 176 4.13 -13.79 11.68
N TYR A 177 4.27 -13.98 10.35
CA TYR A 177 4.04 -12.94 9.36
C TYR A 177 2.56 -12.68 9.04
N GLN A 178 1.68 -13.58 9.52
CA GLN A 178 0.23 -13.44 9.45
C GLN A 178 -0.38 -13.08 10.81
N THR A 179 0.41 -13.14 11.91
CA THR A 179 -0.09 -12.93 13.27
C THR A 179 0.58 -11.76 13.97
N ASP A 180 1.88 -11.85 14.21
CA ASP A 180 2.61 -10.92 15.07
C ASP A 180 3.24 -9.76 14.30
N LYS A 181 3.47 -9.96 13.01
CA LYS A 181 4.15 -8.99 12.14
C LYS A 181 3.26 -8.56 10.97
N LEU A 182 3.30 -7.27 10.64
CA LEU A 182 2.82 -6.78 9.35
C LEU A 182 3.95 -6.89 8.33
N VAL A 183 3.67 -7.46 7.18
CA VAL A 183 4.60 -7.51 6.06
C VAL A 183 4.02 -6.72 4.90
N LEU A 184 4.78 -5.75 4.41
CA LEU A 184 4.38 -4.92 3.28
C LEU A 184 5.39 -5.06 2.15
N ARG A 185 4.88 -5.18 0.93
CA ARG A 185 5.64 -5.29 -0.32
C ARG A 185 5.73 -3.92 -1.00
N ARG A 186 6.91 -3.54 -1.45
CA ARG A 186 7.10 -2.34 -2.27
C ARG A 186 6.44 -2.53 -3.64
N ILE A 187 5.55 -1.63 -3.97
CA ILE A 187 4.92 -1.49 -5.27
C ILE A 187 5.54 -0.27 -5.96
N GLN A 188 6.08 -0.48 -7.14
CA GLN A 188 6.71 0.58 -7.90
C GLN A 188 5.65 1.47 -8.56
N ALA A 189 6.03 2.72 -8.87
CA ALA A 189 5.22 3.60 -9.72
C ALA A 189 5.04 2.99 -11.11
N GLY A 190 3.94 3.31 -11.78
CA GLY A 190 3.69 2.85 -13.14
C GLY A 190 2.27 3.10 -13.60
N ASP A 191 2.05 2.82 -14.89
CA ASP A 191 0.79 3.05 -15.57
C ASP A 191 0.01 1.74 -15.75
N PHE A 192 -1.30 1.83 -15.74
CA PHE A 192 -2.18 0.71 -16.04
C PHE A 192 -3.55 1.20 -16.55
N ASN A 193 -4.35 0.29 -17.08
CA ASN A 193 -5.74 0.58 -17.41
C ASN A 193 -6.66 0.08 -16.29
N MET A 194 -7.11 1.00 -15.45
CA MET A 194 -8.08 0.72 -14.40
C MET A 194 -9.39 0.25 -15.02
N ASN A 195 -10.00 -0.78 -14.45
CA ASN A 195 -11.19 -1.46 -15.03
C ASN A 195 -10.97 -1.91 -16.50
N GLY A 196 -9.71 -2.08 -16.92
CA GLY A 196 -9.34 -2.50 -18.27
C GLY A 196 -9.38 -1.40 -19.34
N THR A 197 -9.91 -0.22 -19.06
CA THR A 197 -10.14 0.83 -20.06
C THR A 197 -9.72 2.24 -19.66
N VAL A 198 -9.67 2.55 -18.38
CA VAL A 198 -9.39 3.91 -17.89
C VAL A 198 -7.91 4.06 -17.64
N GLN A 199 -7.22 4.83 -18.47
CA GLN A 199 -5.79 5.08 -18.30
C GLN A 199 -5.50 5.79 -17.00
N THR A 200 -4.63 5.20 -16.20
CA THR A 200 -4.34 5.61 -14.83
C THR A 200 -2.86 5.44 -14.56
N ALA A 201 -2.27 6.38 -13.84
CA ALA A 201 -0.90 6.33 -13.39
C ALA A 201 -0.85 6.35 -11.86
N VAL A 202 -0.10 5.42 -11.28
CA VAL A 202 0.39 5.50 -9.90
C VAL A 202 1.76 6.16 -9.97
N THR A 203 1.83 7.46 -9.67
CA THR A 203 3.04 8.25 -9.94
C THR A 203 4.11 8.08 -8.88
N ARG A 204 3.74 7.60 -7.69
CA ARG A 204 4.65 7.32 -6.58
C ARG A 204 4.50 5.88 -6.12
N GLY A 205 5.63 5.21 -5.91
CA GLY A 205 5.60 3.90 -5.30
C GLY A 205 5.06 3.94 -3.88
N PHE A 206 4.55 2.82 -3.40
CA PHE A 206 4.02 2.65 -2.04
C PHE A 206 4.32 1.25 -1.53
N TYR A 207 4.15 1.00 -0.25
CA TYR A 207 4.14 -0.35 0.28
C TYR A 207 2.70 -0.84 0.44
N ALA A 208 2.40 -2.04 -0.04
CA ALA A 208 1.11 -2.71 0.15
C ALA A 208 1.27 -3.91 1.07
N GLY A 209 0.34 -4.13 1.98
CA GLY A 209 0.29 -5.32 2.82
C GLY A 209 0.31 -6.58 1.97
N VAL A 210 1.21 -7.51 2.30
CA VAL A 210 1.31 -8.81 1.61
C VAL A 210 0.02 -9.60 1.80
N PHE A 211 -0.59 -9.48 2.95
CA PHE A 211 -1.85 -10.09 3.36
C PHE A 211 -2.89 -9.01 3.70
N GLU A 212 -4.16 -9.42 3.74
CA GLU A 212 -5.20 -8.71 4.47
C GLU A 212 -4.80 -8.59 5.95
N VAL A 213 -5.22 -7.53 6.64
CA VAL A 213 -4.98 -7.42 8.08
C VAL A 213 -5.72 -8.54 8.80
N THR A 214 -4.99 -9.29 9.62
CA THR A 214 -5.52 -10.46 10.32
C THR A 214 -6.13 -10.12 11.68
N GLN A 215 -6.86 -11.09 12.25
CA GLN A 215 -7.46 -10.94 13.55
C GLN A 215 -6.42 -10.70 14.66
N ARG A 216 -5.28 -11.41 14.62
CA ARG A 216 -4.22 -11.23 15.60
C ARG A 216 -3.50 -9.89 15.43
N GLN A 217 -3.26 -9.45 14.20
CA GLN A 217 -2.65 -8.14 13.96
C GLN A 217 -3.53 -7.00 14.49
N TRP A 218 -4.85 -7.10 14.30
CA TRP A 218 -5.80 -6.17 14.93
C TRP A 218 -5.70 -6.18 16.45
N GLU A 219 -5.65 -7.37 17.05
CA GLU A 219 -5.57 -7.56 18.50
C GLU A 219 -4.30 -6.91 19.08
N HIS A 220 -3.15 -7.06 18.42
CA HIS A 220 -1.90 -6.41 18.81
C HIS A 220 -1.97 -4.87 18.76
N VAL A 221 -2.73 -4.31 17.83
CA VAL A 221 -2.89 -2.85 17.69
C VAL A 221 -3.93 -2.35 18.70
N MET A 222 -5.13 -2.92 18.71
CA MET A 222 -6.29 -2.42 19.45
C MET A 222 -6.42 -2.97 20.88
N LYS A 223 -5.55 -3.91 21.27
CA LYS A 223 -5.52 -4.52 22.62
C LYS A 223 -6.85 -5.13 23.06
N GLY A 224 -7.56 -5.75 22.14
CA GLY A 224 -8.85 -6.39 22.44
C GLY A 224 -9.20 -7.46 21.44
N THR A 225 -9.91 -8.49 21.90
CA THR A 225 -10.36 -9.58 21.02
C THR A 225 -11.18 -9.02 19.87
N PRO A 226 -10.84 -9.35 18.62
CA PRO A 226 -11.59 -8.88 17.48
C PRO A 226 -13.00 -9.44 17.49
N SER A 227 -13.98 -8.61 17.14
CA SER A 227 -15.38 -9.03 16.98
C SER A 227 -15.60 -9.62 15.60
N SER A 228 -14.76 -10.59 15.23
CA SER A 228 -14.83 -11.30 13.97
C SER A 228 -15.97 -12.33 13.97
N TRP A 229 -16.50 -12.64 12.78
CA TRP A 229 -17.49 -13.69 12.60
C TRP A 229 -16.89 -15.09 12.76
N PHE A 230 -15.61 -15.24 12.40
CA PHE A 230 -14.83 -16.47 12.48
C PHE A 230 -13.73 -16.37 13.53
N SER A 231 -14.07 -15.93 14.75
CA SER A 231 -13.10 -15.69 15.82
C SER A 231 -12.75 -16.95 16.64
N ASN A 232 -13.55 -18.01 16.53
CA ASN A 232 -13.37 -19.25 17.29
C ASN A 232 -13.26 -20.48 16.39
N VAL A 233 -12.52 -20.34 15.29
CA VAL A 233 -12.22 -21.41 14.33
C VAL A 233 -10.73 -21.70 14.33
N THR A 234 -10.33 -22.85 13.75
CA THR A 234 -8.91 -23.20 13.61
C THR A 234 -8.16 -22.12 12.87
N HIS A 235 -6.98 -21.73 13.37
CA HIS A 235 -6.14 -20.65 12.82
C HIS A 235 -6.86 -19.30 12.66
N ALA A 236 -7.86 -18.99 13.51
CA ALA A 236 -8.57 -17.72 13.50
C ALA A 236 -7.61 -16.52 13.55
N ALA A 237 -6.53 -16.63 14.32
CA ALA A 237 -5.51 -15.61 14.45
C ALA A 237 -4.93 -15.13 13.11
N ALA A 238 -4.72 -16.06 12.17
CA ALA A 238 -4.13 -15.81 10.85
C ALA A 238 -5.18 -15.63 9.73
N ARG A 239 -6.48 -15.65 10.06
CA ARG A 239 -7.55 -15.33 9.11
C ARG A 239 -7.72 -13.81 9.02
N PRO A 240 -8.25 -13.28 7.90
CA PRO A 240 -8.49 -11.85 7.80
C PRO A 240 -9.42 -11.37 8.91
N LEU A 241 -9.16 -10.18 9.38
CA LEU A 241 -10.12 -9.46 10.21
C LEU A 241 -11.27 -9.01 9.32
N GLU A 242 -12.47 -9.39 9.67
CA GLU A 242 -13.71 -8.90 9.07
C GLU A 242 -14.62 -8.28 10.16
N ASN A 243 -15.81 -7.85 9.77
CA ASN A 243 -16.78 -7.26 10.68
C ASN A 243 -16.29 -5.94 11.30
N ARG A 244 -15.53 -5.16 10.55
CA ARG A 244 -15.08 -3.81 10.89
C ARG A 244 -15.49 -2.82 9.81
N SER A 245 -15.96 -1.67 10.25
CA SER A 245 -16.36 -0.59 9.37
C SER A 245 -15.14 0.24 8.93
N TYR A 246 -15.30 0.99 7.85
CA TYR A 246 -14.33 2.02 7.47
C TYR A 246 -14.07 3.01 8.62
N ASP A 247 -15.16 3.38 9.35
CA ASP A 247 -15.08 4.29 10.47
C ASP A 247 -14.27 3.71 11.65
N ASP A 248 -14.34 2.39 11.91
CA ASP A 248 -13.49 1.73 12.91
C ASP A 248 -12.01 1.79 12.54
N ILE A 249 -11.71 1.76 11.25
CA ILE A 249 -10.34 1.70 10.73
C ILE A 249 -9.73 3.10 10.68
N ARG A 250 -10.48 4.09 10.20
CA ARG A 250 -9.95 5.40 9.85
C ARG A 250 -10.59 6.56 10.63
N GLY A 251 -11.84 6.43 10.96
CA GLY A 251 -12.67 7.48 11.56
C GLY A 251 -13.78 7.94 10.63
N ALA A 252 -14.76 8.59 11.21
CA ALA A 252 -15.99 9.00 10.55
C ALA A 252 -15.97 10.48 10.12
N THR A 253 -16.83 10.83 9.18
CA THR A 253 -17.03 12.23 8.76
C THR A 253 -17.60 13.12 9.87
N ASN A 254 -18.21 12.53 10.89
CA ASN A 254 -18.72 13.21 12.07
C ASN A 254 -17.82 13.07 13.32
N SER A 255 -16.62 12.49 13.18
CA SER A 255 -15.62 12.47 14.27
C SER A 255 -15.03 13.87 14.51
N VAL A 256 -14.27 14.01 15.60
CA VAL A 256 -13.55 15.26 15.90
C VAL A 256 -12.06 14.97 16.03
N PRO A 257 -11.24 15.39 15.07
CA PRO A 257 -11.59 16.07 13.81
C PRO A 257 -12.42 15.19 12.87
N ALA A 258 -13.19 15.79 11.98
CA ALA A 258 -13.91 15.08 10.93
C ALA A 258 -12.92 14.45 9.94
N ILE A 259 -13.17 13.21 9.56
CA ILE A 259 -12.33 12.45 8.63
C ILE A 259 -13.08 12.25 7.33
N ASN A 260 -12.60 12.87 6.27
CA ASN A 260 -13.24 12.79 4.95
C ASN A 260 -12.20 12.78 3.83
N TRP A 261 -11.82 11.60 3.38
CA TRP A 261 -10.98 11.45 2.18
C TRP A 261 -11.78 11.86 0.92
N PRO A 262 -11.16 12.55 -0.08
CA PRO A 262 -9.76 13.01 -0.08
C PRO A 262 -9.52 14.35 0.66
N ALA A 263 -10.57 15.09 1.02
CA ALA A 263 -10.49 16.44 1.53
C ALA A 263 -9.62 16.63 2.78
N THR A 264 -9.52 15.62 3.66
CA THR A 264 -8.66 15.64 4.85
C THR A 264 -7.35 14.88 4.67
N GLY A 265 -7.06 14.43 3.45
CA GLY A 265 -5.85 13.67 3.16
C GLY A 265 -5.69 12.45 4.06
N LEU A 266 -4.50 12.24 4.60
CA LEU A 266 -4.19 11.11 5.48
C LEU A 266 -4.60 11.31 6.96
N ASP A 267 -5.39 12.30 7.32
CA ASP A 267 -5.89 12.44 8.68
C ASP A 267 -6.74 11.23 9.10
N VAL A 268 -6.60 10.84 10.35
CA VAL A 268 -7.35 9.74 10.97
C VAL A 268 -7.88 10.15 12.33
N ALA A 269 -9.03 9.62 12.72
CA ALA A 269 -9.62 9.96 14.02
C ALA A 269 -8.84 9.32 15.17
N PRO A 270 -8.66 10.03 16.29
CA PRO A 270 -8.09 9.45 17.49
C PRO A 270 -8.83 8.18 17.92
N GLY A 271 -8.07 7.14 18.28
CA GLY A 271 -8.63 5.85 18.69
C GLY A 271 -9.07 4.92 17.57
N SER A 272 -9.04 5.36 16.31
CA SER A 272 -9.20 4.47 15.15
C SER A 272 -7.99 3.52 15.03
N PHE A 273 -8.17 2.40 14.32
CA PHE A 273 -7.09 1.43 14.12
C PHE A 273 -5.83 2.08 13.55
N LEU A 274 -5.97 2.91 12.52
CA LEU A 274 -4.82 3.58 11.90
C LEU A 274 -4.16 4.59 12.83
N ALA A 275 -4.92 5.33 13.64
CA ALA A 275 -4.34 6.25 14.62
C ALA A 275 -3.47 5.48 15.64
N VAL A 276 -4.00 4.38 16.18
CA VAL A 276 -3.28 3.55 17.17
C VAL A 276 -2.06 2.86 16.52
N LEU A 277 -2.19 2.36 15.30
CA LEU A 277 -1.08 1.75 14.56
C LEU A 277 0.05 2.78 14.32
N ARG A 278 -0.29 3.98 13.89
CA ARG A 278 0.68 5.07 13.65
C ARG A 278 1.38 5.50 14.94
N GLU A 279 0.64 5.59 16.04
CA GLU A 279 1.22 5.87 17.36
C GLU A 279 2.18 4.75 17.79
N LYS A 280 1.75 3.49 17.65
CA LYS A 280 2.51 2.30 18.04
C LYS A 280 3.81 2.14 17.24
N THR A 281 3.81 2.48 15.97
CA THR A 281 4.96 2.29 15.07
C THR A 281 5.81 3.54 14.87
N GLY A 282 5.22 4.72 15.05
CA GLY A 282 5.83 6.00 14.67
C GLY A 282 5.76 6.29 13.16
N ILE A 283 5.12 5.41 12.37
CA ILE A 283 4.94 5.58 10.92
C ILE A 283 3.59 6.23 10.69
N THR A 284 3.59 7.48 10.24
CA THR A 284 2.38 8.31 10.13
C THR A 284 1.65 8.20 8.79
N ASP A 285 2.24 7.52 7.83
CA ASP A 285 1.78 7.38 6.45
C ASP A 285 1.15 6.00 6.13
N PHE A 286 0.82 5.20 7.16
CA PHE A 286 -0.06 4.04 7.00
C PHE A 286 -1.49 4.47 6.73
N ASP A 287 -2.14 3.87 5.73
CA ASP A 287 -3.57 4.07 5.45
C ASP A 287 -4.17 2.87 4.70
N LEU A 288 -5.41 3.01 4.27
CA LEU A 288 -6.04 2.17 3.26
C LEU A 288 -5.49 2.54 1.87
N PRO A 289 -5.53 1.64 0.88
CA PRO A 289 -5.22 1.99 -0.50
C PRO A 289 -6.31 2.89 -1.10
N THR A 290 -5.93 3.74 -2.07
CA THR A 290 -6.92 4.26 -3.01
C THR A 290 -7.45 3.11 -3.88
N GLU A 291 -8.61 3.30 -4.51
CA GLU A 291 -9.16 2.31 -5.43
C GLU A 291 -8.18 1.98 -6.57
N ALA A 292 -7.49 2.99 -7.09
CA ALA A 292 -6.48 2.84 -8.12
C ALA A 292 -5.25 2.06 -7.64
N GLN A 293 -4.72 2.38 -6.45
CA GLN A 293 -3.61 1.64 -5.86
C GLN A 293 -3.96 0.18 -5.62
N TRP A 294 -5.18 -0.08 -5.15
CA TRP A 294 -5.66 -1.44 -4.92
C TRP A 294 -5.69 -2.26 -6.21
N GLU A 295 -6.34 -1.75 -7.28
CA GLU A 295 -6.44 -2.47 -8.56
C GLU A 295 -5.07 -2.65 -9.22
N TYR A 296 -4.22 -1.62 -9.18
CA TYR A 296 -2.86 -1.67 -9.68
C TYR A 296 -2.04 -2.77 -8.99
N ALA A 297 -2.09 -2.80 -7.66
CA ALA A 297 -1.40 -3.81 -6.85
C ALA A 297 -1.95 -5.22 -7.07
N CYS A 298 -3.27 -5.37 -7.20
CA CYS A 298 -3.91 -6.65 -7.49
C CYS A 298 -3.48 -7.19 -8.86
N ARG A 299 -3.46 -6.36 -9.89
CA ARG A 299 -3.09 -6.75 -11.25
C ARG A 299 -1.62 -7.14 -11.39
N ALA A 300 -0.74 -6.54 -10.63
CA ALA A 300 0.69 -6.80 -10.67
C ALA A 300 1.27 -6.83 -12.10
N GLY A 301 0.87 -5.86 -12.95
CA GLY A 301 1.30 -5.73 -14.33
C GLY A 301 0.46 -6.51 -15.35
N THR A 302 -0.55 -7.28 -14.95
CA THR A 302 -1.43 -8.00 -15.89
C THR A 302 -2.63 -7.17 -16.33
N THR A 303 -3.15 -7.46 -17.52
CA THR A 303 -4.41 -6.91 -18.06
C THR A 303 -5.53 -7.94 -18.12
N THR A 304 -5.25 -9.16 -17.68
CA THR A 304 -6.14 -10.31 -17.75
C THR A 304 -7.26 -10.25 -16.73
N VAL A 305 -8.17 -11.20 -16.83
CA VAL A 305 -9.37 -11.26 -15.98
C VAL A 305 -9.02 -11.46 -14.50
N TYR A 306 -7.98 -12.28 -14.24
CA TYR A 306 -7.32 -12.44 -12.94
C TYR A 306 -5.82 -12.15 -13.10
N HIS A 307 -5.09 -12.09 -12.01
CA HIS A 307 -3.65 -11.76 -12.03
C HIS A 307 -2.73 -12.89 -12.50
N ASP A 308 -3.26 -14.05 -12.88
CA ASP A 308 -2.49 -15.20 -13.35
C ASP A 308 -1.95 -15.07 -14.77
N GLY A 309 -2.38 -14.03 -15.50
CA GLY A 309 -1.96 -13.74 -16.86
C GLY A 309 -2.74 -14.52 -17.93
N ASP A 310 -3.76 -15.31 -17.55
CA ASP A 310 -4.58 -16.02 -18.51
C ASP A 310 -5.67 -15.10 -19.11
N PRO A 311 -5.65 -14.85 -20.43
CA PRO A 311 -6.64 -14.01 -21.09
C PRO A 311 -8.02 -14.66 -21.17
N ASP A 312 -8.11 -16.00 -21.10
CA ASP A 312 -9.33 -16.77 -21.30
C ASP A 312 -9.83 -17.43 -20.01
N ALA A 313 -9.87 -16.68 -18.93
CA ALA A 313 -10.28 -17.20 -17.62
C ALA A 313 -11.77 -17.64 -17.54
N GLY A 314 -12.42 -17.86 -18.68
CA GLY A 314 -13.68 -18.58 -18.79
C GLY A 314 -14.86 -17.97 -18.00
N ILE A 315 -14.94 -16.64 -17.87
CA ILE A 315 -15.96 -15.97 -17.05
C ILE A 315 -17.28 -15.72 -17.83
N SER A 316 -17.55 -16.42 -18.88
CA SER A 316 -18.82 -16.25 -19.61
C SER A 316 -19.81 -17.36 -19.28
N GLY A 317 -21.06 -17.00 -19.04
CA GLY A 317 -22.16 -17.94 -18.82
C GLY A 317 -22.14 -18.65 -17.46
N ALA A 318 -22.48 -19.94 -17.44
CA ALA A 318 -22.56 -20.76 -16.23
C ALA A 318 -21.21 -20.94 -15.50
N ASN A 319 -20.11 -20.76 -16.21
CA ASN A 319 -18.74 -20.87 -15.64
C ASN A 319 -18.33 -19.66 -14.82
N ALA A 320 -19.13 -18.58 -14.84
CA ALA A 320 -18.90 -17.40 -14.00
C ALA A 320 -19.07 -17.67 -12.49
N ILE A 321 -19.67 -18.80 -12.13
CA ILE A 321 -19.96 -19.18 -10.74
C ILE A 321 -18.78 -19.92 -10.13
N SER A 322 -18.29 -20.98 -10.79
CA SER A 322 -17.07 -21.72 -10.43
C SER A 322 -15.99 -21.49 -11.49
N ASN A 323 -14.75 -21.41 -11.07
CA ASN A 323 -13.65 -21.15 -11.99
C ASN A 323 -12.37 -21.79 -11.47
N VAL A 324 -11.76 -22.64 -12.30
CA VAL A 324 -10.53 -23.40 -11.94
C VAL A 324 -9.33 -22.50 -11.59
N TRP A 325 -9.30 -21.28 -12.14
CA TRP A 325 -8.27 -20.31 -11.82
C TRP A 325 -8.49 -19.74 -10.41
N MET A 326 -9.74 -19.41 -10.08
CA MET A 326 -10.08 -18.95 -8.72
C MET A 326 -9.82 -20.03 -7.66
N ASP A 327 -9.87 -21.32 -8.01
CA ASP A 327 -9.57 -22.39 -7.05
C ASP A 327 -8.15 -22.33 -6.50
N VAL A 328 -7.22 -21.70 -7.24
CA VAL A 328 -5.82 -21.55 -6.85
C VAL A 328 -5.42 -20.11 -6.48
N LEU A 329 -6.26 -19.12 -6.80
CA LEU A 329 -5.95 -17.71 -6.61
C LEU A 329 -6.56 -17.10 -5.35
N GLY A 330 -7.68 -17.66 -4.84
CA GLY A 330 -8.32 -17.10 -3.67
C GLY A 330 -9.54 -17.88 -3.17
N ARG A 331 -9.98 -17.55 -1.99
CA ARG A 331 -11.18 -18.13 -1.36
C ARG A 331 -12.44 -17.49 -1.93
N TYR A 332 -13.34 -18.29 -2.49
CA TYR A 332 -14.64 -17.86 -2.98
C TYR A 332 -15.74 -18.87 -2.68
N ALA A 333 -16.95 -18.68 -3.13
CA ALA A 333 -18.13 -19.49 -2.78
C ALA A 333 -17.93 -21.01 -3.03
N TRP A 334 -17.24 -21.39 -4.10
CA TRP A 334 -17.20 -22.79 -4.58
C TRP A 334 -15.97 -23.59 -4.13
N ASN A 335 -14.97 -22.96 -3.52
CA ASN A 335 -13.79 -23.67 -3.01
C ASN A 335 -13.70 -23.67 -1.48
N GLY A 336 -14.85 -23.67 -0.80
CA GLY A 336 -14.97 -23.74 0.65
C GLY A 336 -15.46 -22.46 1.33
N GLY A 337 -15.83 -21.43 0.58
CA GLY A 337 -16.49 -20.26 1.12
C GLY A 337 -17.88 -20.60 1.65
N LEU A 338 -18.69 -21.31 0.86
CA LEU A 338 -20.03 -21.77 1.24
C LEU A 338 -20.02 -23.22 1.75
N LEU A 339 -21.08 -23.63 2.42
CA LEU A 339 -21.37 -25.02 2.73
C LEU A 339 -21.70 -25.82 1.44
N ASP A 340 -21.65 -27.14 1.50
CA ASP A 340 -21.88 -28.02 0.34
C ASP A 340 -23.31 -27.89 -0.20
N ASN A 341 -24.26 -27.42 0.59
CA ASN A 341 -25.62 -27.11 0.17
C ASN A 341 -25.81 -25.71 -0.40
N GLY A 342 -24.71 -24.94 -0.59
CA GLY A 342 -24.72 -23.58 -1.12
C GLY A 342 -25.12 -22.48 -0.14
N SER A 343 -25.36 -22.80 1.14
CA SER A 343 -25.67 -21.79 2.16
C SER A 343 -24.41 -21.24 2.82
N GLU A 344 -24.52 -20.03 3.41
CA GLU A 344 -23.43 -19.46 4.17
C GLU A 344 -23.21 -20.21 5.49
N PRO A 345 -21.96 -20.42 5.91
CA PRO A 345 -21.66 -21.04 7.20
C PRO A 345 -22.17 -20.18 8.35
N ALA A 346 -22.58 -20.86 9.43
CA ALA A 346 -22.87 -20.20 10.68
C ALA A 346 -21.61 -19.56 11.29
N ARG A 347 -21.80 -18.65 12.23
CA ARG A 347 -20.69 -18.08 12.99
C ARG A 347 -19.88 -19.19 13.65
N ASP A 348 -18.54 -19.07 13.57
CA ASP A 348 -17.59 -20.04 14.16
C ASP A 348 -17.86 -21.50 13.74
N CYS A 349 -18.37 -21.72 12.52
CA CYS A 349 -18.55 -23.07 12.01
C CYS A 349 -17.18 -23.77 11.79
N THR A 350 -17.19 -25.08 11.86
CA THR A 350 -16.00 -25.93 11.73
C THR A 350 -15.34 -25.86 10.37
N PRO A 351 -14.06 -26.28 10.26
CA PRO A 351 -12.92 -25.41 10.23
C PRO A 351 -12.53 -24.91 8.84
N GLU A 352 -13.11 -25.35 7.73
CA GLU A 352 -12.63 -25.01 6.39
C GLU A 352 -13.61 -24.15 5.58
N ARG A 353 -14.62 -23.59 6.23
CA ARG A 353 -15.67 -22.78 5.57
C ARG A 353 -15.55 -21.31 5.92
N GLY A 354 -16.08 -20.43 5.04
CA GLY A 354 -15.96 -18.99 5.17
C GLY A 354 -14.61 -18.46 4.74
N THR A 355 -14.03 -17.54 5.50
CA THR A 355 -12.68 -17.01 5.22
C THR A 355 -11.61 -18.11 5.28
N ALA A 356 -10.54 -17.95 4.53
CA ALA A 356 -9.34 -18.79 4.62
C ALA A 356 -8.27 -18.10 5.48
N VAL A 357 -7.27 -18.86 5.92
CA VAL A 357 -6.01 -18.32 6.45
C VAL A 357 -5.36 -17.48 5.37
N CYS A 358 -4.92 -16.26 5.70
CA CYS A 358 -4.24 -15.39 4.74
C CYS A 358 -2.99 -16.08 4.18
N GLY A 359 -2.77 -15.96 2.88
CA GLY A 359 -1.61 -16.59 2.23
C GLY A 359 -1.83 -18.06 1.85
N SER A 360 -3.06 -18.60 1.97
CA SER A 360 -3.36 -20.00 1.60
C SER A 360 -3.39 -20.25 0.08
N TYR A 361 -3.44 -19.19 -0.72
CA TYR A 361 -3.56 -19.26 -2.17
C TYR A 361 -2.32 -18.68 -2.85
N ARG A 362 -2.25 -18.83 -4.17
CA ARG A 362 -1.09 -18.36 -4.95
C ARG A 362 -1.05 -16.82 -4.98
N PRO A 363 0.10 -16.21 -4.67
CA PRO A 363 0.24 -14.75 -4.76
C PRO A 363 0.27 -14.29 -6.22
N ASN A 364 0.04 -12.99 -6.42
CA ASN A 364 0.29 -12.35 -7.71
C ASN A 364 1.80 -12.19 -8.00
N ALA A 365 2.14 -11.66 -9.18
CA ALA A 365 3.53 -11.50 -9.60
C ALA A 365 4.37 -10.58 -8.69
N TRP A 366 3.74 -9.77 -7.87
CA TRP A 366 4.41 -8.91 -6.87
C TRP A 366 4.39 -9.50 -5.46
N GLY A 367 3.91 -10.74 -5.29
CA GLY A 367 3.92 -11.42 -4.00
C GLY A 367 2.82 -10.97 -3.04
N LEU A 368 1.72 -10.40 -3.54
CA LEU A 368 0.52 -10.10 -2.75
C LEU A 368 -0.44 -11.28 -2.80
N TYR A 369 -0.91 -11.71 -1.65
CA TYR A 369 -1.84 -12.83 -1.46
C TYR A 369 -3.26 -12.33 -1.30
N ASP A 370 -4.22 -13.21 -1.59
CA ASP A 370 -5.66 -13.04 -1.32
C ASP A 370 -6.28 -11.78 -1.95
N THR A 371 -5.70 -11.31 -3.07
CA THR A 371 -6.24 -10.17 -3.84
C THR A 371 -7.47 -10.56 -4.66
N HIS A 372 -7.87 -11.83 -4.62
CA HIS A 372 -9.07 -12.39 -5.21
C HIS A 372 -9.85 -13.19 -4.16
N GLY A 373 -11.04 -12.74 -3.79
CA GLY A 373 -11.88 -13.41 -2.80
C GLY A 373 -11.44 -13.15 -1.36
N ASN A 374 -11.61 -14.11 -0.48
CA ASN A 374 -11.45 -14.06 0.96
C ASN A 374 -12.36 -13.02 1.63
N VAL A 375 -11.96 -11.74 1.70
CA VAL A 375 -12.84 -10.64 2.11
C VAL A 375 -12.78 -9.48 1.12
N TYR A 376 -13.87 -8.75 0.98
CA TYR A 376 -13.80 -7.44 0.35
C TYR A 376 -12.85 -6.53 1.16
N GLU A 377 -12.08 -5.72 0.48
CA GLU A 377 -11.12 -4.81 1.10
C GLU A 377 -11.58 -3.36 0.95
N TRP A 378 -11.68 -2.64 2.08
CA TRP A 378 -11.97 -1.21 2.08
C TRP A 378 -10.88 -0.43 1.35
N CYS A 379 -11.33 0.50 0.48
CA CYS A 379 -10.48 1.53 -0.12
C CYS A 379 -10.85 2.92 0.43
N LEU A 380 -9.94 3.89 0.23
CA LEU A 380 -10.11 5.26 0.70
C LEU A 380 -11.29 5.96 0.03
N ASP A 381 -11.52 5.66 -1.26
CA ASP A 381 -12.35 6.44 -2.15
C ASP A 381 -13.84 6.34 -1.82
N TRP A 382 -14.56 7.42 -2.02
CA TRP A 382 -15.99 7.38 -2.16
C TRP A 382 -16.37 6.64 -3.45
N TYR A 383 -17.46 5.88 -3.41
CA TYR A 383 -17.95 5.23 -4.60
C TYR A 383 -18.49 6.28 -5.60
N ALA A 384 -18.06 6.17 -6.84
CA ALA A 384 -18.61 6.89 -7.99
C ALA A 384 -18.96 5.90 -9.10
N TYR A 385 -20.00 6.18 -9.86
CA TYR A 385 -20.40 5.33 -11.01
C TYR A 385 -19.36 5.37 -12.12
N THR A 386 -18.75 6.54 -12.34
CA THR A 386 -17.67 6.75 -13.30
C THR A 386 -16.33 6.67 -12.60
N LEU A 387 -15.36 6.04 -13.26
CA LEU A 387 -13.97 6.04 -12.81
C LEU A 387 -13.29 7.28 -13.36
N GLU A 388 -12.56 7.96 -12.50
CA GLU A 388 -11.61 8.98 -12.89
C GLU A 388 -10.26 8.30 -13.18
N GLY A 389 -9.65 8.69 -14.31
CA GLY A 389 -8.32 8.27 -14.69
C GLY A 389 -7.29 9.37 -14.37
N GLY A 390 -6.12 9.27 -15.00
CA GLY A 390 -5.04 10.24 -14.83
C GLY A 390 -4.08 9.87 -13.73
N ASN A 391 -3.42 10.85 -13.13
CA ASN A 391 -2.37 10.64 -12.15
C ASN A 391 -2.95 10.53 -10.74
N ASP A 392 -2.62 9.45 -10.05
CA ASP A 392 -2.96 9.18 -8.65
C ASP A 392 -4.42 9.52 -8.31
N PRO A 393 -5.44 8.99 -9.05
CA PRO A 393 -6.81 9.31 -8.75
C PRO A 393 -7.19 8.86 -7.34
N ASP A 394 -7.91 9.71 -6.62
CA ASP A 394 -8.24 9.57 -5.20
C ASP A 394 -9.76 9.59 -4.93
N GLY A 395 -10.55 9.47 -6.02
CA GLY A 395 -12.00 9.44 -5.99
C GLY A 395 -12.64 10.83 -5.89
N PRO A 396 -13.98 10.90 -5.84
CA PRO A 396 -14.69 12.17 -5.78
C PRO A 396 -14.51 12.86 -4.41
N ASP A 397 -14.46 14.19 -4.40
CA ASP A 397 -14.35 15.03 -3.19
C ASP A 397 -15.52 14.84 -2.22
N ALA A 398 -16.68 14.46 -2.73
CA ALA A 398 -17.90 14.25 -1.94
C ALA A 398 -18.62 12.97 -2.37
N PRO A 399 -19.31 12.30 -1.43
CA PRO A 399 -20.04 11.09 -1.73
C PRO A 399 -21.26 11.38 -2.63
N THR A 400 -21.47 10.53 -3.63
CA THR A 400 -22.72 10.56 -4.43
C THR A 400 -23.86 9.87 -3.70
N ASP A 401 -23.59 8.77 -2.98
CA ASP A 401 -24.57 7.95 -2.27
C ASP A 401 -24.12 7.49 -0.88
N ASN A 402 -23.16 8.20 -0.29
CA ASN A 402 -22.58 7.93 1.03
C ASN A 402 -21.92 6.53 1.19
N LYS A 403 -21.44 5.94 0.11
CA LYS A 403 -20.78 4.63 0.14
C LYS A 403 -19.30 4.76 -0.18
N ARG A 404 -18.50 3.92 0.47
CA ARG A 404 -17.09 3.73 0.15
C ARG A 404 -16.93 2.53 -0.77
N ILE A 405 -15.90 2.57 -1.60
CA ILE A 405 -15.55 1.45 -2.46
C ILE A 405 -14.96 0.29 -1.65
N THR A 406 -15.31 -0.93 -2.02
CA THR A 406 -14.59 -2.13 -1.61
C THR A 406 -14.26 -2.99 -2.81
N ARG A 407 -13.15 -3.70 -2.77
CA ARG A 407 -12.55 -4.41 -3.89
C ARG A 407 -12.22 -5.86 -3.51
N GLY A 408 -11.89 -6.71 -4.49
CA GLY A 408 -11.32 -8.04 -4.32
C GLY A 408 -12.30 -9.20 -4.37
N GLY A 409 -13.58 -8.99 -4.09
CA GLY A 409 -14.51 -10.09 -3.88
C GLY A 409 -14.43 -10.65 -2.46
N ARG A 410 -15.14 -11.74 -2.20
CA ARG A 410 -15.25 -12.34 -0.87
C ARG A 410 -15.53 -13.83 -0.92
N TRP A 411 -15.31 -14.50 0.22
CA TRP A 411 -15.50 -15.93 0.39
C TRP A 411 -16.89 -16.47 -0.02
N SER A 412 -17.95 -15.65 0.00
CA SER A 412 -19.32 -16.06 -0.32
C SER A 412 -19.81 -15.62 -1.71
N GLU A 413 -18.92 -15.05 -2.53
CA GLU A 413 -19.27 -14.59 -3.89
C GLU A 413 -18.83 -15.60 -4.96
N ALA A 414 -19.48 -15.50 -6.13
CA ALA A 414 -19.07 -16.22 -7.32
C ALA A 414 -17.77 -15.64 -7.89
N ALA A 415 -17.00 -16.44 -8.62
CA ALA A 415 -15.70 -16.10 -9.18
C ALA A 415 -15.69 -14.76 -9.95
N GLN A 416 -16.73 -14.47 -10.71
CA GLN A 416 -16.87 -13.23 -11.47
C GLN A 416 -16.79 -11.95 -10.62
N TYR A 417 -17.13 -12.02 -9.34
CA TYR A 417 -17.08 -10.88 -8.42
C TYR A 417 -15.71 -10.70 -7.74
N CYS A 418 -14.81 -11.67 -7.93
CA CYS A 418 -13.45 -11.62 -7.41
C CYS A 418 -12.41 -11.04 -8.39
N ARG A 419 -12.87 -10.48 -9.53
CA ARG A 419 -11.98 -9.87 -10.54
C ARG A 419 -11.37 -8.56 -10.03
N PRO A 420 -10.16 -8.19 -10.46
CA PRO A 420 -9.57 -6.88 -10.14
C PRO A 420 -10.49 -5.71 -10.51
N ALA A 421 -11.17 -5.81 -11.65
CA ALA A 421 -12.06 -4.78 -12.17
C ALA A 421 -13.42 -4.69 -11.45
N TYR A 422 -13.79 -5.67 -10.62
CA TYR A 422 -15.10 -5.64 -9.96
C TYR A 422 -15.13 -4.62 -8.83
N ARG A 423 -16.14 -3.74 -8.85
CA ARG A 423 -16.35 -2.65 -7.89
C ARG A 423 -17.61 -2.92 -7.09
N TYR A 424 -17.48 -3.19 -5.80
CA TYR A 424 -18.65 -3.39 -4.94
C TYR A 424 -19.12 -2.05 -4.37
N ASN A 425 -20.41 -1.75 -4.58
CA ASN A 425 -20.99 -0.44 -4.36
C ASN A 425 -22.02 -0.40 -3.21
N ASN A 426 -21.96 -1.30 -2.25
CA ASN A 426 -22.99 -1.38 -1.21
C ASN A 426 -22.42 -1.32 0.22
N ALA A 427 -21.30 -0.61 0.41
CA ALA A 427 -20.64 -0.52 1.69
C ALA A 427 -20.69 0.91 2.26
N TYR A 428 -21.60 1.15 3.22
CA TYR A 428 -21.60 2.40 3.98
C TYR A 428 -20.41 2.45 4.94
N PRO A 429 -19.80 3.63 5.20
CA PRO A 429 -18.61 3.74 6.05
C PRO A 429 -18.76 3.15 7.45
N ASN A 430 -19.94 3.17 8.01
CA ASN A 430 -20.27 2.61 9.34
C ASN A 430 -20.73 1.14 9.30
N SER A 431 -20.82 0.53 8.12
CA SER A 431 -21.27 -0.85 7.97
C SER A 431 -20.21 -1.84 8.47
N ARG A 432 -20.64 -2.83 9.22
CA ARG A 432 -19.85 -3.97 9.64
C ARG A 432 -20.41 -5.23 9.01
N ALA A 433 -19.59 -5.97 8.32
CA ALA A 433 -20.02 -7.18 7.61
C ALA A 433 -18.97 -8.28 7.72
N LYS A 434 -19.42 -9.53 7.89
CA LYS A 434 -18.60 -10.74 8.06
C LYS A 434 -17.73 -11.12 6.84
N ASN A 435 -17.74 -10.29 5.85
CA ASN A 435 -17.08 -10.52 4.57
C ASN A 435 -16.41 -9.25 4.00
N ILE A 436 -16.23 -8.24 4.86
CA ILE A 436 -15.47 -7.03 4.53
C ILE A 436 -14.38 -6.86 5.57
N GLY A 437 -13.15 -6.84 5.10
CA GLY A 437 -11.92 -6.55 5.81
C GLY A 437 -11.13 -5.44 5.13
N PHE A 438 -9.82 -5.46 5.26
CA PHE A 438 -8.96 -4.43 4.65
C PHE A 438 -7.52 -4.88 4.55
N ARG A 439 -6.79 -4.25 3.64
CA ARG A 439 -5.35 -4.32 3.47
C ARG A 439 -4.75 -2.95 3.74
N LEU A 440 -3.57 -2.91 4.34
CA LEU A 440 -2.84 -1.67 4.59
C LEU A 440 -1.99 -1.28 3.38
N VAL A 441 -1.82 0.02 3.23
CA VAL A 441 -0.70 0.58 2.47
C VAL A 441 0.10 1.53 3.34
N ARG A 442 1.36 1.75 2.95
CA ARG A 442 2.17 2.85 3.42
C ARG A 442 2.48 3.75 2.23
N HIS A 443 1.96 4.97 2.26
CA HIS A 443 2.21 5.96 1.23
C HIS A 443 3.64 6.49 1.37
N LEU A 444 4.39 6.51 0.26
CA LEU A 444 5.70 7.15 0.21
C LEU A 444 5.51 8.56 -0.37
N ARG A 445 5.72 9.55 0.46
CA ARG A 445 5.53 10.96 0.14
C ARG A 445 6.82 11.62 -0.34
#